data_16c360aace86e33f6423e3546de00781
#
_entry.id   16c360aace86e33f6423e3546de00781
#
_cell.length_a   1.000
_cell.length_b   1.000
_cell.length_c   1.000
_cell.angle_alpha   90.00
_cell.angle_beta   90.00
_cell.angle_gamma   90.00
#
_symmetry.space_group_name_H-M   'P 1'
#
loop_
_entity.id
_entity.type
_entity.pdbx_description
1 polymer ?
#
loop_
_entity_poly.entity_id
_entity_poly.type
_entity_poly.pdbx_seq_one_letter_code
_entity_poly.pdbx_strand_id
1 'polypeptide(L)'
;MKFIVALLALFALRSASAAEKPNILLILADDLGYGDVSCYNDQSKVATPHIDRLAREGMTFTDAHSPATVCTPSRYSLMTGQMAFRVPNGGRVFEGIGGPSLIAPGRLTLPAMLRANGYATACVGKWHVGLTFFDKAGQPVRVNGVEAVQRVDFSRRIEGGPVDHGFERFFGTACCPTTDWLYAFIENDRVPVPPAGPLDKSRLPKHPYANDCRAGLIAPDFPMEEVDLVFLKKSREFLEQHVRQSPGQPFFLYHAAQAVHLPSFAAPPFKGKTQAGPHGDFIHQLDFVVGELMSTLEKLGVADNTLLIFTSDNGPETTSVIHMRADHDHDGARPWRGMKRDDWEGGHRVPFLVRWPGKIKPGTTSAQLTSLTDVMATVAAIIRTELPEDAAEDSFNMLPAWSGEDQVPIRPYLLQQAFGGARTLSFRRGPWKFLDHPGSGGNRYENNPGLQPFILPDTAPAALYNLETDPGETKNLHAEHPEIVAELKALLDQSKASGRSRPTSR
;
A
#
# COMPACT_ATOMS: atom_id res chain seq x y z
N MET A 1 -38.42 70.71 9.07
CA MET A 1 -38.52 69.23 9.15
C MET A 1 -37.54 68.67 8.16
N LYS A 2 -36.38 68.16 8.65
CA LYS A 2 -35.38 67.52 7.83
C LYS A 2 -35.28 66.06 8.31
N PHE A 3 -35.72 65.12 7.51
CA PHE A 3 -35.57 63.66 7.76
C PHE A 3 -34.16 63.24 7.41
N ILE A 4 -33.42 62.75 8.42
CA ILE A 4 -32.15 62.07 8.24
C ILE A 4 -32.45 60.58 8.09
N VAL A 5 -32.20 60.04 6.89
CA VAL A 5 -32.25 58.60 6.64
C VAL A 5 -30.86 58.06 6.96
N ALA A 6 -30.74 57.29 8.04
CA ALA A 6 -29.54 56.58 8.41
C ALA A 6 -29.48 55.22 7.63
N LEU A 7 -28.53 55.09 6.70
CA LEU A 7 -28.26 53.89 5.96
C LEU A 7 -27.37 52.97 6.84
N LEU A 8 -27.94 51.94 7.47
CA LEU A 8 -27.18 50.88 8.14
C LEU A 8 -26.57 49.92 7.09
N ALA A 9 -25.29 50.10 6.82
CA ALA A 9 -24.52 49.14 6.05
C ALA A 9 -24.20 47.94 6.94
N LEU A 10 -24.90 46.81 6.76
CA LEU A 10 -24.50 45.50 7.31
C LEU A 10 -23.24 45.05 6.60
N PHE A 11 -22.09 45.26 7.22
CA PHE A 11 -20.86 44.53 6.89
C PHE A 11 -21.01 43.07 7.36
N ALA A 12 -21.37 42.17 6.44
CA ALA A 12 -21.23 40.75 6.68
C ALA A 12 -19.73 40.45 6.79
N LEU A 13 -19.20 40.39 7.99
CA LEU A 13 -17.91 39.75 8.26
C LEU A 13 -18.02 38.30 7.80
N ARG A 14 -17.56 38.02 6.60
CA ARG A 14 -17.16 36.64 6.25
C ARG A 14 -16.02 36.30 7.19
N SER A 15 -16.31 35.62 8.28
CA SER A 15 -15.32 34.89 9.06
C SER A 15 -14.55 34.05 8.02
N ALA A 16 -13.25 34.26 7.90
CA ALA A 16 -12.41 33.38 7.14
C ALA A 16 -12.56 32.00 7.79
N SER A 17 -13.42 31.14 7.22
CA SER A 17 -13.56 29.77 7.64
C SER A 17 -12.15 29.17 7.61
N ALA A 18 -11.66 28.72 8.75
CA ALA A 18 -10.46 27.88 8.77
C ALA A 18 -10.68 26.81 7.71
N ALA A 19 -9.73 26.66 6.78
CA ALA A 19 -9.90 25.72 5.67
C ALA A 19 -10.30 24.38 6.26
N GLU A 20 -11.47 23.89 5.86
CA GLU A 20 -12.04 22.65 6.38
C GLU A 20 -11.07 21.50 6.09
N LYS A 21 -10.70 20.73 7.12
CA LYS A 21 -9.81 19.59 6.97
C LYS A 21 -10.48 18.56 6.04
N PRO A 22 -9.80 18.05 5.00
CA PRO A 22 -10.40 17.07 4.11
C PRO A 22 -10.61 15.73 4.82
N ASN A 23 -11.63 15.01 4.41
CA ASN A 23 -11.66 13.56 4.62
C ASN A 23 -10.53 12.90 3.84
N ILE A 24 -10.06 11.75 4.31
CA ILE A 24 -8.99 11.01 3.65
C ILE A 24 -9.44 9.57 3.46
N LEU A 25 -9.46 9.12 2.20
CA LEU A 25 -9.64 7.72 1.83
C LEU A 25 -8.34 7.24 1.18
N LEU A 26 -7.66 6.30 1.82
CA LEU A 26 -6.48 5.61 1.29
C LEU A 26 -6.86 4.18 0.93
N ILE A 27 -6.84 3.86 -0.36
CA ILE A 27 -7.08 2.52 -0.89
C ILE A 27 -5.72 1.90 -1.25
N LEU A 28 -5.37 0.81 -0.59
CA LEU A 28 -4.15 0.06 -0.86
C LEU A 28 -4.49 -1.29 -1.46
N ALA A 29 -4.10 -1.50 -2.71
CA ALA A 29 -4.11 -2.81 -3.34
C ALA A 29 -2.96 -3.69 -2.82
N ASP A 30 -3.07 -5.00 -2.97
CA ASP A 30 -2.08 -5.99 -2.59
C ASP A 30 -1.56 -6.67 -3.85
N ASP A 31 -0.25 -6.59 -4.11
CA ASP A 31 0.41 -7.16 -5.29
C ASP A 31 -0.06 -6.64 -6.66
N LEU A 32 -0.67 -5.45 -6.74
CA LEU A 32 -1.11 -4.87 -8.01
C LEU A 32 0.07 -4.27 -8.76
N GLY A 33 0.32 -4.77 -9.95
CA GLY A 33 1.39 -4.28 -10.81
C GLY A 33 1.06 -2.95 -11.50
N TYR A 34 2.11 -2.23 -11.89
CA TYR A 34 1.99 -1.00 -12.68
C TYR A 34 1.26 -1.26 -14.01
N GLY A 35 1.59 -2.39 -14.67
CA GLY A 35 1.02 -2.79 -15.96
C GLY A 35 -0.37 -3.43 -15.87
N ASP A 36 -0.90 -3.70 -14.68
CA ASP A 36 -2.23 -4.26 -14.51
C ASP A 36 -3.34 -3.21 -14.76
N VAL A 37 -3.04 -1.93 -14.54
CA VAL A 37 -3.99 -0.83 -14.59
C VAL A 37 -4.01 -0.17 -15.97
N SER A 38 -5.20 -0.07 -16.59
CA SER A 38 -5.33 0.38 -17.98
C SER A 38 -4.88 1.83 -18.22
N CYS A 39 -4.97 2.74 -17.25
CA CYS A 39 -4.44 4.09 -17.41
C CYS A 39 -2.90 4.18 -17.33
N TYR A 40 -2.21 3.13 -16.96
CA TYR A 40 -0.76 3.02 -16.97
C TYR A 40 -0.22 2.13 -18.10
N ASN A 41 -1.07 1.25 -18.66
CA ASN A 41 -0.69 0.29 -19.69
C ASN A 41 -1.85 0.13 -20.70
N ASP A 42 -1.69 0.71 -21.88
CA ASP A 42 -2.67 0.64 -22.96
C ASP A 42 -2.81 -0.78 -23.57
N GLN A 43 -1.87 -1.69 -23.24
CA GLN A 43 -1.91 -3.10 -23.65
C GLN A 43 -2.49 -4.01 -22.56
N SER A 44 -2.96 -3.47 -21.44
CA SER A 44 -3.60 -4.27 -20.39
C SER A 44 -4.81 -5.03 -20.95
N LYS A 45 -4.89 -6.32 -20.62
CA LYS A 45 -6.06 -7.17 -20.95
C LYS A 45 -7.16 -7.09 -19.90
N VAL A 46 -6.96 -6.24 -18.90
CA VAL A 46 -7.93 -5.95 -17.84
C VAL A 46 -8.37 -4.49 -17.97
N ALA A 47 -9.64 -4.29 -18.21
CA ALA A 47 -10.23 -2.95 -18.15
C ALA A 47 -10.44 -2.54 -16.69
N THR A 48 -9.92 -1.36 -16.33
CA THR A 48 -10.05 -0.77 -14.98
C THR A 48 -10.75 0.60 -15.03
N PRO A 49 -12.03 0.65 -15.49
CA PRO A 49 -12.70 1.91 -15.80
C PRO A 49 -12.89 2.85 -14.61
N HIS A 50 -12.98 2.32 -13.39
CA HIS A 50 -13.15 3.13 -12.18
C HIS A 50 -11.80 3.70 -11.70
N ILE A 51 -10.72 2.94 -11.76
CA ILE A 51 -9.36 3.43 -11.50
C ILE A 51 -8.96 4.45 -12.58
N ASP A 52 -9.31 4.20 -13.86
CA ASP A 52 -9.10 5.16 -14.95
C ASP A 52 -9.93 6.45 -14.76
N ARG A 53 -11.15 6.33 -14.20
CA ARG A 53 -11.93 7.49 -13.81
C ARG A 53 -11.22 8.30 -12.72
N LEU A 54 -10.68 7.63 -11.72
CA LEU A 54 -9.89 8.28 -10.66
C LEU A 54 -8.69 9.02 -11.24
N ALA A 55 -7.97 8.44 -12.21
CA ALA A 55 -6.88 9.09 -12.92
C ALA A 55 -7.35 10.34 -13.70
N ARG A 56 -8.47 10.26 -14.42
CA ARG A 56 -9.04 11.40 -15.14
C ARG A 56 -9.54 12.53 -14.24
N GLU A 57 -10.05 12.20 -13.07
CA GLU A 57 -10.54 13.17 -12.08
C GLU A 57 -9.47 13.67 -11.10
N GLY A 58 -8.28 13.08 -11.13
CA GLY A 58 -7.17 13.36 -10.24
C GLY A 58 -5.85 13.56 -10.97
N MET A 59 -4.78 13.19 -10.30
CA MET A 59 -3.40 13.22 -10.80
C MET A 59 -2.80 11.80 -10.79
N THR A 60 -2.08 11.49 -11.86
CA THR A 60 -1.34 10.22 -12.04
C THR A 60 0.14 10.45 -11.79
N PHE A 61 0.76 9.63 -10.93
CA PHE A 61 2.21 9.63 -10.72
C PHE A 61 2.85 8.51 -11.53
N THR A 62 3.84 8.86 -12.36
CA THR A 62 4.54 7.89 -13.21
C THR A 62 5.83 7.36 -12.60
N ASP A 63 6.33 8.00 -11.53
CA ASP A 63 7.55 7.62 -10.82
C ASP A 63 7.29 7.46 -9.31
N ALA A 64 6.29 6.61 -8.98
CA ALA A 64 5.87 6.34 -7.62
C ALA A 64 6.24 4.91 -7.20
N HIS A 65 6.74 4.76 -5.98
CA HIS A 65 7.33 3.52 -5.49
C HIS A 65 6.80 3.11 -4.13
N SER A 66 6.50 1.83 -3.98
CA SER A 66 6.41 1.24 -2.65
C SER A 66 7.81 1.24 -2.00
N PRO A 67 7.93 1.41 -0.68
CA PRO A 67 9.24 1.49 -0.01
C PRO A 67 9.95 0.14 0.09
N ALA A 68 9.24 -0.95 -0.14
CA ALA A 68 9.78 -2.29 -0.21
C ALA A 68 9.08 -3.12 -1.29
N THR A 69 9.70 -4.21 -1.69
CA THR A 69 9.19 -5.11 -2.74
C THR A 69 8.27 -6.21 -2.22
N VAL A 70 7.83 -6.08 -0.96
CA VAL A 70 6.91 -7.01 -0.28
C VAL A 70 6.04 -6.29 0.76
N CYS A 71 4.90 -6.88 1.06
CA CYS A 71 3.79 -6.24 1.78
C CYS A 71 4.10 -5.76 3.20
N THR A 72 4.59 -6.60 4.12
CA THR A 72 4.79 -6.20 5.53
C THR A 72 5.66 -4.95 5.68
N PRO A 73 6.89 -4.88 5.11
CA PRO A 73 7.73 -3.69 5.24
C PRO A 73 7.15 -2.47 4.54
N SER A 74 6.46 -2.63 3.40
CA SER A 74 5.80 -1.52 2.72
C SER A 74 4.68 -0.92 3.56
N ARG A 75 3.83 -1.77 4.14
CA ARG A 75 2.72 -1.34 5.01
C ARG A 75 3.22 -0.68 6.30
N TYR A 76 4.30 -1.21 6.91
CA TYR A 76 4.97 -0.55 8.02
C TYR A 76 5.41 0.87 7.64
N SER A 77 6.10 0.99 6.51
CA SER A 77 6.68 2.27 6.06
C SER A 77 5.60 3.29 5.69
N LEU A 78 4.49 2.84 5.08
CA LEU A 78 3.31 3.67 4.81
C LEU A 78 2.69 4.22 6.11
N MET A 79 2.57 3.38 7.14
CA MET A 79 1.97 3.77 8.42
C MET A 79 2.85 4.67 9.28
N THR A 80 4.18 4.61 9.12
CA THR A 80 5.12 5.27 10.03
C THR A 80 5.96 6.38 9.38
N GLY A 81 5.99 6.44 8.05
CA GLY A 81 6.90 7.33 7.30
C GLY A 81 8.38 6.98 7.50
N GLN A 82 8.69 5.77 7.98
CA GLN A 82 10.05 5.25 8.19
C GLN A 82 10.29 3.99 7.37
N MET A 83 11.46 3.87 6.75
CA MET A 83 11.87 2.67 6.04
C MET A 83 11.99 1.47 7.00
N ALA A 84 11.38 0.35 6.63
CA ALA A 84 11.26 -0.80 7.51
C ALA A 84 12.62 -1.46 7.84
N PHE A 85 13.63 -1.38 6.98
CA PHE A 85 14.97 -1.91 7.28
C PHE A 85 15.63 -1.26 8.51
N ARG A 86 15.12 -0.11 8.97
CA ARG A 86 15.65 0.62 10.15
C ARG A 86 15.22 0.00 11.48
N VAL A 87 14.24 -0.91 11.46
CA VAL A 87 13.75 -1.57 12.68
C VAL A 87 14.06 -3.07 12.69
N PRO A 88 14.19 -3.68 13.88
CA PRO A 88 14.37 -5.12 14.00
C PRO A 88 13.24 -5.88 13.27
N ASN A 89 13.58 -6.92 12.54
CA ASN A 89 12.64 -7.73 11.73
C ASN A 89 11.94 -6.98 10.57
N GLY A 90 12.30 -5.74 10.28
CA GLY A 90 11.68 -4.94 9.22
C GLY A 90 11.86 -5.46 7.79
N GLY A 91 12.69 -6.48 7.57
CA GLY A 91 12.79 -7.22 6.30
C GLY A 91 11.92 -8.48 6.23
N ARG A 92 11.17 -8.81 7.30
CA ARG A 92 10.34 -10.03 7.34
C ARG A 92 8.94 -9.75 6.78
N VAL A 93 8.38 -10.78 6.16
CA VAL A 93 6.94 -10.86 5.88
C VAL A 93 6.31 -11.74 6.96
N PHE A 94 5.28 -11.24 7.62
CA PHE A 94 4.56 -12.03 8.61
C PHE A 94 3.59 -13.00 7.97
N GLU A 95 3.30 -14.08 8.67
CA GLU A 95 2.43 -15.15 8.20
C GLU A 95 1.50 -15.60 9.33
N GLY A 96 0.40 -16.22 8.99
CA GLY A 96 -0.53 -16.90 9.89
C GLY A 96 -1.18 -15.95 10.89
N ILE A 97 -0.77 -16.07 12.15
CA ILE A 97 -1.29 -15.23 13.24
C ILE A 97 -0.50 -13.92 13.45
N GLY A 98 0.36 -13.56 12.51
CA GLY A 98 0.94 -12.21 12.43
C GLY A 98 2.31 -12.03 13.03
N GLY A 99 2.74 -12.58 14.08
CA GLY A 99 4.01 -12.27 14.75
C GLY A 99 3.94 -10.95 15.55
N PRO A 100 5.02 -10.51 16.23
CA PRO A 100 4.96 -9.28 17.00
C PRO A 100 4.73 -8.06 16.11
N SER A 101 4.07 -7.02 16.65
CA SER A 101 3.98 -5.75 15.93
C SER A 101 5.37 -5.23 15.56
N LEU A 102 5.56 -4.80 14.31
CA LEU A 102 6.75 -4.06 13.91
C LEU A 102 6.74 -2.62 14.44
N ILE A 103 5.56 -2.07 14.67
CA ILE A 103 5.40 -0.72 15.19
C ILE A 103 5.66 -0.78 16.69
N ALA A 104 6.72 -0.12 17.14
CA ALA A 104 7.05 -0.02 18.55
C ALA A 104 5.96 0.75 19.32
N PRO A 105 5.71 0.40 20.60
CA PRO A 105 4.81 1.18 21.45
C PRO A 105 5.22 2.66 21.49
N GLY A 106 4.23 3.55 21.34
CA GLY A 106 4.47 5.00 21.34
C GLY A 106 5.01 5.59 20.03
N ARG A 107 5.34 4.77 19.03
CA ARG A 107 5.74 5.25 17.71
C ARG A 107 4.60 6.01 17.05
N LEU A 108 4.85 7.25 16.62
CA LEU A 108 3.86 8.02 15.86
C LEU A 108 3.56 7.32 14.53
N THR A 109 2.28 7.17 14.25
CA THR A 109 1.77 6.59 13.00
C THR A 109 0.87 7.60 12.29
N LEU A 110 0.63 7.39 10.99
CA LEU A 110 -0.31 8.19 10.20
C LEU A 110 -1.71 8.26 10.86
N PRO A 111 -2.35 7.14 11.26
CA PRO A 111 -3.65 7.21 11.93
C PRO A 111 -3.57 7.88 13.32
N ALA A 112 -2.51 7.68 14.09
CA ALA A 112 -2.36 8.34 15.39
C ALA A 112 -2.21 9.85 15.24
N MET A 113 -1.45 10.33 14.26
CA MET A 113 -1.34 11.75 13.92
C MET A 113 -2.70 12.33 13.52
N LEU A 114 -3.43 11.65 12.65
CA LEU A 114 -4.75 12.10 12.20
C LEU A 114 -5.76 12.12 13.34
N ARG A 115 -5.81 11.08 14.17
CA ARG A 115 -6.67 11.03 15.37
C ARG A 115 -6.37 12.17 16.33
N ALA A 116 -5.09 12.46 16.61
CA ALA A 116 -4.68 13.60 17.43
C ALA A 116 -5.13 14.96 16.83
N ASN A 117 -5.40 15.00 15.54
CA ASN A 117 -5.91 16.18 14.83
C ASN A 117 -7.44 16.17 14.61
N GLY A 118 -8.17 15.33 15.33
CA GLY A 118 -9.64 15.30 15.37
C GLY A 118 -10.30 14.44 14.30
N TYR A 119 -9.55 13.60 13.57
CA TYR A 119 -10.11 12.64 12.62
C TYR A 119 -10.72 11.44 13.33
N ALA A 120 -11.86 10.97 12.85
CA ALA A 120 -12.30 9.61 13.11
C ALA A 120 -11.49 8.65 12.21
N THR A 121 -10.90 7.60 12.78
CA THR A 121 -9.94 6.75 12.08
C THR A 121 -10.42 5.30 12.00
N ALA A 122 -10.44 4.73 10.79
CA ALA A 122 -10.81 3.34 10.56
C ALA A 122 -9.85 2.63 9.61
N CYS A 123 -9.55 1.37 9.93
CA CYS A 123 -8.82 0.44 9.06
C CYS A 123 -9.76 -0.71 8.69
N VAL A 124 -9.92 -0.97 7.41
CA VAL A 124 -10.70 -2.12 6.91
C VAL A 124 -9.84 -2.92 5.95
N GLY A 125 -9.67 -4.21 6.22
CA GLY A 125 -8.93 -5.12 5.36
C GLY A 125 -7.68 -5.75 5.97
N LYS A 126 -6.70 -6.04 5.13
CA LYS A 126 -5.44 -6.68 5.50
C LYS A 126 -4.53 -5.73 6.29
N TRP A 127 -4.22 -6.09 7.57
CA TRP A 127 -3.28 -5.30 8.39
C TRP A 127 -1.82 -5.57 8.03
N HIS A 128 -1.36 -6.77 8.27
CA HIS A 128 -0.04 -7.30 7.89
C HIS A 128 1.19 -6.53 8.38
N VAL A 129 1.09 -5.85 9.53
CA VAL A 129 2.21 -5.13 10.17
C VAL A 129 2.60 -5.77 11.51
N GLY A 130 2.01 -6.93 11.81
CA GLY A 130 2.19 -7.66 13.05
C GLY A 130 1.17 -7.27 14.12
N LEU A 131 0.88 -8.25 14.95
CA LEU A 131 0.04 -8.18 16.15
C LEU A 131 0.29 -9.43 17.00
N THR A 132 -0.27 -9.49 18.21
CA THR A 132 0.02 -10.58 19.13
C THR A 132 -1.26 -11.25 19.59
N PHE A 133 -1.39 -12.54 19.27
CA PHE A 133 -2.32 -13.45 19.89
C PHE A 133 -1.69 -14.14 21.10
N PHE A 134 -2.53 -14.55 22.04
CA PHE A 134 -2.12 -15.22 23.26
C PHE A 134 -2.76 -16.62 23.37
N ASP A 135 -2.06 -17.52 24.04
CA ASP A 135 -2.60 -18.83 24.41
C ASP A 135 -3.41 -18.77 25.72
N LYS A 136 -3.99 -19.90 26.13
CA LYS A 136 -4.78 -20.02 27.37
C LYS A 136 -3.98 -19.67 28.64
N ALA A 137 -2.66 -19.85 28.61
CA ALA A 137 -1.77 -19.48 29.73
C ALA A 137 -1.38 -17.98 29.69
N GLY A 138 -1.84 -17.24 28.67
CA GLY A 138 -1.49 -15.83 28.47
C GLY A 138 -0.10 -15.63 27.88
N GLN A 139 0.49 -16.67 27.29
CA GLN A 139 1.78 -16.54 26.61
C GLN A 139 1.57 -16.14 25.15
N PRO A 140 2.41 -15.22 24.60
CA PRO A 140 2.35 -14.86 23.20
C PRO A 140 2.59 -16.06 22.29
N VAL A 141 1.72 -16.27 21.31
CA VAL A 141 1.93 -17.30 20.28
C VAL A 141 2.85 -16.73 19.22
N ARG A 142 4.03 -17.35 19.02
CA ARG A 142 5.11 -16.85 18.15
C ARG A 142 5.53 -17.85 17.07
N VAL A 143 4.75 -18.88 16.85
CA VAL A 143 4.98 -19.90 15.82
C VAL A 143 3.92 -19.80 14.73
N ASN A 144 4.16 -20.37 13.57
CA ASN A 144 3.25 -20.39 12.43
C ASN A 144 2.64 -21.78 12.25
N GLY A 145 1.64 -21.90 11.39
CA GLY A 145 0.97 -23.15 11.06
C GLY A 145 -0.34 -23.35 11.78
N VAL A 146 -1.00 -24.45 11.46
CA VAL A 146 -2.31 -24.83 12.03
C VAL A 146 -2.21 -24.99 13.55
N GLU A 147 -1.13 -25.61 14.05
CA GLU A 147 -0.90 -25.80 15.47
C GLU A 147 -0.81 -24.48 16.25
N ALA A 148 -0.23 -23.45 15.62
CA ALA A 148 -0.20 -22.12 16.19
C ALA A 148 -1.60 -21.55 16.37
N VAL A 149 -2.45 -21.67 15.35
CA VAL A 149 -3.85 -21.22 15.40
C VAL A 149 -4.65 -21.98 16.46
N GLN A 150 -4.43 -23.29 16.59
CA GLN A 150 -5.08 -24.14 17.60
C GLN A 150 -4.70 -23.74 19.04
N ARG A 151 -3.53 -23.16 19.25
CA ARG A 151 -3.07 -22.71 20.57
C ARG A 151 -3.69 -21.39 21.00
N VAL A 152 -4.21 -20.59 20.05
CA VAL A 152 -4.76 -19.26 20.35
C VAL A 152 -5.98 -19.37 21.25
N ASP A 153 -6.02 -18.58 22.30
CA ASP A 153 -7.21 -18.29 23.08
C ASP A 153 -7.95 -17.09 22.45
N PHE A 154 -8.91 -17.37 21.60
CA PHE A 154 -9.69 -16.35 20.88
C PHE A 154 -10.60 -15.51 21.78
N SER A 155 -10.75 -15.85 23.08
CA SER A 155 -11.45 -15.01 24.05
C SER A 155 -10.61 -13.84 24.54
N ARG A 156 -9.28 -13.88 24.33
CA ARG A 156 -8.36 -12.83 24.74
C ARG A 156 -8.30 -11.67 23.77
N ARG A 157 -7.90 -10.52 24.31
CA ARG A 157 -7.56 -9.34 23.52
C ARG A 157 -6.33 -9.62 22.68
N ILE A 158 -6.34 -9.11 21.44
CA ILE A 158 -5.18 -9.04 20.54
C ILE A 158 -4.42 -7.76 20.85
N GLU A 159 -3.09 -7.81 20.94
CA GLU A 159 -2.26 -6.65 21.24
C GLU A 159 -1.36 -6.27 20.05
N GLY A 160 -0.99 -5.00 19.97
CA GLY A 160 -0.13 -4.44 18.92
C GLY A 160 -0.79 -4.42 17.54
N GLY A 161 -2.11 -4.49 17.48
CA GLY A 161 -2.91 -4.38 16.26
C GLY A 161 -3.24 -2.92 15.89
N PRO A 162 -4.07 -2.71 14.86
CA PRO A 162 -4.43 -1.37 14.36
C PRO A 162 -4.95 -0.40 15.43
N VAL A 163 -5.77 -0.91 16.37
CA VAL A 163 -6.36 -0.06 17.42
C VAL A 163 -5.34 0.41 18.46
N ASP A 164 -4.22 -0.30 18.61
CA ASP A 164 -3.12 0.13 19.46
C ASP A 164 -2.20 1.16 18.76
N HIS A 165 -2.38 1.35 17.46
CA HIS A 165 -1.57 2.22 16.63
C HIS A 165 -2.33 3.40 16.01
N GLY A 166 -3.46 3.81 16.63
CA GLY A 166 -4.14 5.05 16.31
C GLY A 166 -5.44 4.91 15.53
N PHE A 167 -5.80 3.73 15.05
CA PHE A 167 -7.15 3.50 14.53
C PHE A 167 -8.16 3.34 15.68
N GLU A 168 -9.32 3.98 15.54
CA GLU A 168 -10.43 3.83 16.49
C GLU A 168 -11.29 2.60 16.17
N ARG A 169 -11.28 2.19 14.89
CA ARG A 169 -11.99 1.02 14.40
C ARG A 169 -11.10 0.18 13.49
N PHE A 170 -11.20 -1.10 13.65
CA PHE A 170 -10.57 -2.08 12.75
C PHE A 170 -11.56 -3.19 12.42
N PHE A 171 -11.63 -3.56 11.15
CA PHE A 171 -12.24 -4.79 10.69
C PHE A 171 -11.38 -5.40 9.60
N GLY A 172 -10.87 -6.61 9.79
CA GLY A 172 -9.98 -7.19 8.76
C GLY A 172 -9.30 -8.47 9.21
N THR A 173 -8.08 -8.68 8.73
CA THR A 173 -7.28 -9.88 9.01
C THR A 173 -5.88 -9.53 9.51
N ALA A 174 -5.27 -10.47 10.23
CA ALA A 174 -3.91 -10.31 10.76
C ALA A 174 -2.87 -10.21 9.65
N CYS A 175 -2.94 -11.13 8.69
CA CYS A 175 -2.05 -11.27 7.52
C CYS A 175 -2.86 -11.38 6.23
N CYS A 176 -2.35 -12.14 5.24
CA CYS A 176 -3.03 -12.36 3.96
C CYS A 176 -4.32 -13.14 4.17
N PRO A 177 -5.48 -12.58 3.78
CA PRO A 177 -6.79 -13.14 4.15
C PRO A 177 -7.03 -14.56 3.69
N THR A 178 -6.58 -14.94 2.50
CA THR A 178 -6.88 -16.24 1.87
C THR A 178 -5.69 -17.17 1.72
N THR A 179 -4.50 -16.74 2.21
CA THR A 179 -3.24 -17.47 2.09
C THR A 179 -2.89 -18.24 3.38
N ASP A 180 -3.02 -17.57 4.53
CA ASP A 180 -2.48 -18.01 5.79
C ASP A 180 -3.41 -18.97 6.57
N TRP A 181 -2.91 -19.54 7.66
CA TRP A 181 -3.58 -20.62 8.41
C TRP A 181 -4.78 -20.17 9.24
N LEU A 182 -4.97 -18.88 9.48
CA LEU A 182 -6.10 -18.31 10.21
C LEU A 182 -7.06 -17.61 9.24
N TYR A 183 -8.18 -18.23 8.96
CA TYR A 183 -9.27 -17.70 8.13
C TYR A 183 -10.41 -17.20 9.03
N ALA A 184 -10.21 -16.04 9.65
CA ALA A 184 -11.19 -15.39 10.51
C ALA A 184 -11.01 -13.88 10.47
N PHE A 185 -12.10 -13.13 10.63
CA PHE A 185 -12.05 -11.69 10.77
C PHE A 185 -11.70 -11.28 12.19
N ILE A 186 -11.01 -10.16 12.29
CA ILE A 186 -10.76 -9.45 13.53
C ILE A 186 -11.63 -8.18 13.52
N GLU A 187 -12.34 -7.92 14.60
CA GLU A 187 -13.02 -6.66 14.82
C GLU A 187 -12.39 -5.96 16.02
N ASN A 188 -11.78 -4.82 15.77
CA ASN A 188 -10.94 -4.06 16.70
C ASN A 188 -9.76 -4.91 17.23
N ASP A 189 -9.89 -5.45 18.41
CA ASP A 189 -8.88 -6.28 19.09
C ASP A 189 -9.36 -7.69 19.44
N ARG A 190 -10.42 -8.20 18.75
CA ARG A 190 -11.06 -9.48 19.01
C ARG A 190 -11.35 -10.24 17.72
N VAL A 191 -11.46 -11.55 17.84
CA VAL A 191 -12.03 -12.41 16.79
C VAL A 191 -13.47 -12.72 17.19
N PRO A 192 -14.47 -12.05 16.59
CA PRO A 192 -15.88 -12.20 17.01
C PRO A 192 -16.42 -13.59 16.73
N VAL A 193 -15.98 -14.22 15.64
CA VAL A 193 -16.34 -15.59 15.27
C VAL A 193 -15.08 -16.41 15.11
N PRO A 194 -14.68 -17.19 16.14
CA PRO A 194 -13.48 -18.02 16.08
C PRO A 194 -13.56 -19.11 15.01
N PRO A 195 -12.42 -19.61 14.51
CA PRO A 195 -12.38 -20.76 13.62
C PRO A 195 -13.06 -21.98 14.26
N ALA A 196 -13.92 -22.66 13.48
CA ALA A 196 -14.67 -23.83 13.96
C ALA A 196 -14.12 -25.17 13.47
N GLY A 197 -13.28 -25.15 12.43
CA GLY A 197 -12.72 -26.39 11.87
C GLY A 197 -11.71 -26.11 10.74
N PRO A 198 -11.18 -27.17 10.13
CA PRO A 198 -10.24 -27.04 9.02
C PRO A 198 -10.93 -26.50 7.76
N LEU A 199 -10.17 -25.74 6.98
CA LEU A 199 -10.60 -25.29 5.65
C LEU A 199 -10.74 -26.49 4.70
N ASP A 200 -11.93 -26.64 4.11
CA ASP A 200 -12.16 -27.62 3.05
C ASP A 200 -11.69 -27.07 1.69
N LYS A 201 -10.45 -27.36 1.34
CA LYS A 201 -9.85 -26.90 0.09
C LYS A 201 -10.46 -27.54 -1.17
N SER A 202 -11.25 -28.63 -1.05
CA SER A 202 -11.89 -29.27 -2.19
C SER A 202 -12.94 -28.38 -2.86
N ARG A 203 -13.49 -27.43 -2.12
CA ARG A 203 -14.49 -26.45 -2.56
C ARG A 203 -13.92 -25.17 -3.18
N LEU A 204 -12.60 -24.98 -3.07
CA LEU A 204 -11.97 -23.77 -3.58
C LEU A 204 -11.77 -23.83 -5.10
N PRO A 205 -11.70 -22.69 -5.79
CA PRO A 205 -11.37 -22.62 -7.21
C PRO A 205 -10.05 -23.34 -7.53
N LYS A 206 -10.00 -23.96 -8.72
CA LYS A 206 -8.84 -24.70 -9.21
C LYS A 206 -8.35 -24.07 -10.51
N HIS A 207 -7.28 -23.30 -10.42
CA HIS A 207 -6.61 -22.65 -11.55
C HIS A 207 -5.16 -22.31 -11.15
N PRO A 208 -4.27 -21.93 -12.07
CA PRO A 208 -2.86 -21.67 -11.78
C PRO A 208 -2.62 -20.64 -10.66
N TYR A 209 -3.52 -19.67 -10.53
CA TYR A 209 -3.44 -18.60 -9.51
C TYR A 209 -4.09 -18.99 -8.17
N ALA A 210 -4.46 -20.26 -7.95
CA ALA A 210 -5.09 -20.75 -6.71
C ALA A 210 -4.12 -21.40 -5.73
N ASN A 211 -2.81 -21.43 -6.04
CA ASN A 211 -1.85 -22.33 -5.41
C ASN A 211 -1.39 -21.90 -4.01
N ASP A 212 -1.55 -20.65 -3.61
CA ASP A 212 -0.98 -20.11 -2.36
C ASP A 212 -1.95 -20.21 -1.15
N CYS A 213 -3.04 -20.95 -1.27
CA CYS A 213 -3.96 -21.21 -0.16
C CYS A 213 -3.44 -22.33 0.74
N ARG A 214 -3.08 -22.00 1.98
CA ARG A 214 -2.59 -22.99 2.95
C ARG A 214 -3.73 -23.74 3.64
N ALA A 215 -3.45 -24.95 4.11
CA ALA A 215 -4.39 -25.66 4.99
C ALA A 215 -4.44 -24.96 6.35
N GLY A 216 -5.62 -24.48 6.76
CA GLY A 216 -5.79 -23.69 7.96
C GLY A 216 -7.12 -23.94 8.65
N LEU A 217 -7.40 -23.15 9.68
CA LEU A 217 -8.67 -23.18 10.39
C LEU A 217 -9.53 -22.00 9.96
N ILE A 218 -10.82 -22.28 9.70
CA ILE A 218 -11.76 -21.31 9.13
C ILE A 218 -12.94 -21.05 10.05
N ALA A 219 -13.30 -19.78 10.19
CA ALA A 219 -14.53 -19.35 10.84
C ALA A 219 -15.75 -19.59 9.92
N PRO A 220 -16.93 -19.92 10.47
CA PRO A 220 -18.13 -20.21 9.69
C PRO A 220 -18.60 -19.06 8.79
N ASP A 221 -18.27 -17.82 9.16
CA ASP A 221 -18.66 -16.59 8.46
C ASP A 221 -17.55 -16.03 7.53
N PHE A 222 -16.49 -16.79 7.28
CA PHE A 222 -15.38 -16.34 6.45
C PHE A 222 -15.52 -16.81 5.00
N PRO A 223 -15.94 -15.93 4.07
CA PRO A 223 -16.20 -16.31 2.69
C PRO A 223 -14.94 -16.15 1.84
N MET A 224 -14.22 -17.24 1.57
CA MET A 224 -12.93 -17.25 0.88
C MET A 224 -12.89 -16.47 -0.45
N GLU A 225 -13.99 -16.47 -1.22
CA GLU A 225 -14.07 -15.78 -2.52
C GLU A 225 -14.65 -14.35 -2.42
N GLU A 226 -15.22 -13.97 -1.29
CA GLU A 226 -15.94 -12.69 -1.15
C GLU A 226 -15.32 -11.75 -0.09
N VAL A 227 -14.09 -12.02 0.34
CA VAL A 227 -13.43 -11.28 1.42
C VAL A 227 -13.38 -9.77 1.12
N ASP A 228 -13.00 -9.38 -0.10
CA ASP A 228 -12.97 -7.95 -0.48
C ASP A 228 -14.37 -7.33 -0.55
N LEU A 229 -15.40 -8.10 -0.88
CA LEU A 229 -16.78 -7.60 -0.85
C LEU A 229 -17.25 -7.38 0.60
N VAL A 230 -16.79 -8.22 1.55
CA VAL A 230 -17.01 -7.97 2.98
C VAL A 230 -16.27 -6.72 3.44
N PHE A 231 -15.03 -6.53 3.02
CA PHE A 231 -14.26 -5.31 3.32
C PHE A 231 -14.92 -4.07 2.71
N LEU A 232 -15.39 -4.13 1.47
CA LEU A 232 -16.16 -3.06 0.84
C LEU A 232 -17.42 -2.70 1.66
N LYS A 233 -18.20 -3.71 2.04
CA LYS A 233 -19.39 -3.53 2.88
C LYS A 233 -19.05 -2.82 4.19
N LYS A 234 -18.01 -3.25 4.90
CA LYS A 234 -17.57 -2.66 6.18
C LYS A 234 -17.05 -1.23 6.02
N SER A 235 -16.35 -0.93 4.93
CA SER A 235 -15.92 0.43 4.62
C SER A 235 -17.11 1.36 4.35
N ARG A 236 -18.13 0.90 3.61
CA ARG A 236 -19.35 1.66 3.36
C ARG A 236 -20.15 1.88 4.65
N GLU A 237 -20.31 0.84 5.47
CA GLU A 237 -20.97 0.95 6.78
C GLU A 237 -20.28 2.01 7.67
N PHE A 238 -18.96 2.03 7.70
CA PHE A 238 -18.21 3.07 8.41
C PHE A 238 -18.50 4.47 7.87
N LEU A 239 -18.39 4.68 6.56
CA LEU A 239 -18.61 5.98 5.92
C LEU A 239 -20.04 6.49 6.14
N GLU A 240 -21.05 5.64 5.89
CA GLU A 240 -22.46 5.97 6.06
C GLU A 240 -22.81 6.30 7.53
N GLN A 241 -22.27 5.50 8.46
CA GLN A 241 -22.49 5.74 9.88
C GLN A 241 -21.81 7.03 10.35
N HIS A 242 -20.54 7.23 9.95
CA HIS A 242 -19.75 8.39 10.38
C HIS A 242 -20.37 9.70 9.88
N VAL A 243 -20.65 9.81 8.57
CA VAL A 243 -21.23 11.03 7.99
C VAL A 243 -22.58 11.37 8.61
N ARG A 244 -23.39 10.35 8.96
CA ARG A 244 -24.69 10.56 9.60
C ARG A 244 -24.57 10.96 11.07
N GLN A 245 -23.64 10.37 11.83
CA GLN A 245 -23.55 10.54 13.28
C GLN A 245 -22.63 11.69 13.72
N SER A 246 -21.66 12.05 12.88
CA SER A 246 -20.64 13.06 13.18
C SER A 246 -20.45 14.01 11.98
N PRO A 247 -21.52 14.68 11.52
CA PRO A 247 -21.43 15.57 10.37
C PRO A 247 -20.38 16.68 10.62
N GLY A 248 -19.49 16.88 9.64
CA GLY A 248 -18.41 17.87 9.72
C GLY A 248 -17.14 17.41 10.44
N GLN A 249 -17.14 16.27 11.13
CA GLN A 249 -15.89 15.67 11.61
C GLN A 249 -15.18 14.97 10.46
N PRO A 250 -13.90 15.28 10.16
CA PRO A 250 -13.17 14.60 9.12
C PRO A 250 -12.90 13.13 9.50
N PHE A 251 -12.84 12.27 8.50
CA PHE A 251 -12.47 10.86 8.70
C PHE A 251 -11.19 10.50 7.94
N PHE A 252 -10.51 9.48 8.44
CA PHE A 252 -9.48 8.73 7.75
C PHE A 252 -9.91 7.27 7.64
N LEU A 253 -10.18 6.82 6.43
CA LEU A 253 -10.44 5.42 6.13
C LEU A 253 -9.25 4.85 5.36
N TYR A 254 -8.58 3.85 5.94
CA TYR A 254 -7.61 3.00 5.27
C TYR A 254 -8.29 1.71 4.84
N HIS A 255 -8.59 1.61 3.53
CA HIS A 255 -9.12 0.42 2.90
C HIS A 255 -7.98 -0.40 2.30
N ALA A 256 -7.59 -1.47 2.97
CA ALA A 256 -6.49 -2.35 2.59
C ALA A 256 -7.06 -3.63 1.96
N ALA A 257 -7.22 -3.62 0.64
CA ALA A 257 -7.75 -4.75 -0.10
C ALA A 257 -6.86 -5.99 0.04
N GLN A 258 -7.45 -7.18 -0.13
CA GLN A 258 -6.72 -8.40 -0.40
C GLN A 258 -6.36 -8.51 -1.88
N ALA A 259 -7.22 -7.99 -2.74
CA ALA A 259 -6.99 -8.05 -4.17
C ALA A 259 -5.76 -7.18 -4.54
N VAL A 260 -4.81 -7.76 -5.29
CA VAL A 260 -4.90 -8.96 -6.11
C VAL A 260 -3.96 -10.09 -5.64
N HIS A 261 -3.62 -10.14 -4.36
CA HIS A 261 -2.72 -11.17 -3.79
C HIS A 261 -3.25 -12.59 -4.03
N LEU A 262 -2.34 -13.53 -4.34
CA LEU A 262 -2.71 -14.94 -4.47
C LEU A 262 -3.19 -15.54 -3.14
N PRO A 263 -4.11 -16.50 -3.20
CA PRO A 263 -4.81 -17.03 -4.37
C PRO A 263 -5.85 -16.04 -4.92
N SER A 264 -5.95 -15.98 -6.25
CA SER A 264 -6.88 -15.06 -6.92
C SER A 264 -8.29 -15.61 -6.89
N PHE A 265 -9.00 -15.37 -5.81
CA PHE A 265 -10.36 -15.82 -5.61
C PHE A 265 -11.35 -14.67 -5.87
N ALA A 266 -11.56 -14.36 -7.17
CA ALA A 266 -12.62 -13.43 -7.54
C ALA A 266 -14.00 -13.98 -7.16
N ALA A 267 -14.85 -13.12 -6.60
CA ALA A 267 -16.22 -13.46 -6.27
C ALA A 267 -17.03 -13.86 -7.52
N PRO A 268 -18.07 -14.69 -7.38
CA PRO A 268 -18.82 -15.24 -8.53
C PRO A 268 -19.26 -14.22 -9.59
N PRO A 269 -19.70 -12.99 -9.25
CA PRO A 269 -20.11 -12.01 -10.27
C PRO A 269 -18.98 -11.54 -11.20
N PHE A 270 -17.73 -11.71 -10.80
CA PHE A 270 -16.56 -11.21 -11.55
C PHE A 270 -15.86 -12.31 -12.37
N LYS A 271 -16.19 -13.59 -12.16
CA LYS A 271 -15.56 -14.70 -12.88
C LYS A 271 -15.87 -14.65 -14.37
N GLY A 272 -14.82 -14.79 -15.19
CA GLY A 272 -14.91 -14.78 -16.66
C GLY A 272 -15.25 -13.40 -17.25
N LYS A 273 -14.92 -12.30 -16.58
CA LYS A 273 -15.21 -10.94 -17.03
C LYS A 273 -14.08 -10.30 -17.82
N THR A 274 -12.86 -10.85 -17.74
CA THR A 274 -11.70 -10.30 -18.43
C THR A 274 -11.09 -11.28 -19.42
N GLN A 275 -10.19 -10.79 -20.28
CA GLN A 275 -9.40 -11.61 -21.20
C GLN A 275 -8.10 -12.12 -20.55
N ALA A 276 -7.85 -11.77 -19.27
CA ALA A 276 -6.63 -12.08 -18.54
C ALA A 276 -6.83 -13.19 -17.49
N GLY A 277 -7.88 -14.02 -17.65
CA GLY A 277 -8.16 -15.18 -16.81
C GLY A 277 -8.53 -14.84 -15.37
N PRO A 278 -8.47 -15.83 -14.45
CA PRO A 278 -8.94 -15.65 -13.07
C PRO A 278 -8.21 -14.54 -12.28
N HIS A 279 -6.93 -14.28 -12.56
CA HIS A 279 -6.23 -13.16 -11.93
C HIS A 279 -6.71 -11.82 -12.46
N GLY A 280 -6.92 -11.72 -13.77
CA GLY A 280 -7.53 -10.53 -14.39
C GLY A 280 -8.94 -10.24 -13.85
N ASP A 281 -9.75 -11.29 -13.63
CA ASP A 281 -11.07 -11.16 -13.00
C ASP A 281 -10.97 -10.59 -11.58
N PHE A 282 -9.89 -10.93 -10.85
CA PHE A 282 -9.65 -10.42 -9.51
C PHE A 282 -9.18 -8.96 -9.52
N ILE A 283 -8.39 -8.55 -10.53
CA ILE A 283 -8.07 -7.13 -10.77
C ILE A 283 -9.35 -6.34 -11.09
N HIS A 284 -10.22 -6.91 -11.93
CA HIS A 284 -11.50 -6.27 -12.26
C HIS A 284 -12.43 -6.12 -11.04
N GLN A 285 -12.42 -7.08 -10.11
CA GLN A 285 -13.12 -6.94 -8.83
C GLN A 285 -12.54 -5.79 -7.99
N LEU A 286 -11.23 -5.62 -7.95
CA LEU A 286 -10.60 -4.49 -7.26
C LEU A 286 -11.05 -3.15 -7.87
N ASP A 287 -11.08 -3.05 -9.18
CA ASP A 287 -11.60 -1.86 -9.88
C ASP A 287 -13.04 -1.54 -9.48
N PHE A 288 -13.91 -2.57 -9.41
CA PHE A 288 -15.28 -2.41 -8.91
C PHE A 288 -15.30 -1.88 -7.46
N VAL A 289 -14.45 -2.40 -6.56
CA VAL A 289 -14.36 -1.92 -5.16
C VAL A 289 -13.99 -0.44 -5.11
N VAL A 290 -13.03 0.00 -5.92
CA VAL A 290 -12.66 1.42 -6.04
C VAL A 290 -13.86 2.26 -6.50
N GLY A 291 -14.58 1.80 -7.54
CA GLY A 291 -15.77 2.47 -8.05
C GLY A 291 -16.89 2.62 -7.03
N GLU A 292 -17.15 1.56 -6.25
CA GLU A 292 -18.19 1.59 -5.21
C GLU A 292 -17.83 2.51 -4.05
N LEU A 293 -16.55 2.59 -3.67
CA LEU A 293 -16.09 3.54 -2.65
C LEU A 293 -16.22 4.99 -3.13
N MET A 294 -15.83 5.28 -4.39
CA MET A 294 -16.03 6.61 -4.99
C MET A 294 -17.51 7.00 -5.03
N SER A 295 -18.36 6.09 -5.51
CA SER A 295 -19.82 6.28 -5.56
C SER A 295 -20.43 6.51 -4.17
N THR A 296 -19.89 5.83 -3.14
CA THR A 296 -20.35 6.02 -1.75
C THR A 296 -20.03 7.43 -1.25
N LEU A 297 -18.83 7.95 -1.51
CA LEU A 297 -18.47 9.33 -1.15
C LEU A 297 -19.37 10.36 -1.85
N GLU A 298 -19.70 10.12 -3.12
CA GLU A 298 -20.61 10.98 -3.91
C GLU A 298 -22.04 10.96 -3.33
N LYS A 299 -22.60 9.78 -3.08
CA LYS A 299 -23.93 9.62 -2.49
C LYS A 299 -24.04 10.25 -1.11
N LEU A 300 -22.99 10.25 -0.34
CA LEU A 300 -22.91 10.90 0.98
C LEU A 300 -22.65 12.40 0.91
N GLY A 301 -22.39 12.96 -0.27
CA GLY A 301 -22.14 14.39 -0.48
C GLY A 301 -20.80 14.87 0.10
N VAL A 302 -19.83 13.97 0.32
CA VAL A 302 -18.51 14.29 0.89
C VAL A 302 -17.35 14.17 -0.10
N ALA A 303 -17.63 13.77 -1.35
CA ALA A 303 -16.61 13.51 -2.36
C ALA A 303 -15.74 14.75 -2.68
N ASP A 304 -16.31 15.95 -2.66
CA ASP A 304 -15.59 17.19 -2.99
C ASP A 304 -14.61 17.61 -1.91
N ASN A 305 -14.86 17.25 -0.65
CA ASN A 305 -13.93 17.48 0.46
C ASN A 305 -13.21 16.18 0.89
N THR A 306 -12.96 15.27 -0.04
CA THR A 306 -12.23 14.02 0.24
C THR A 306 -10.98 13.93 -0.62
N LEU A 307 -9.83 13.81 0.06
CA LEU A 307 -8.57 13.35 -0.54
C LEU A 307 -8.64 11.84 -0.69
N LEU A 308 -8.67 11.36 -1.93
CA LEU A 308 -8.61 9.94 -2.26
C LEU A 308 -7.23 9.61 -2.81
N ILE A 309 -6.59 8.60 -2.22
CA ILE A 309 -5.30 8.06 -2.63
C ILE A 309 -5.51 6.58 -2.98
N PHE A 310 -5.07 6.17 -4.17
CA PHE A 310 -5.05 4.77 -4.61
C PHE A 310 -3.62 4.36 -4.96
N THR A 311 -3.17 3.21 -4.45
CA THR A 311 -1.84 2.67 -4.73
C THR A 311 -1.76 1.17 -4.42
N SER A 312 -0.57 0.54 -4.62
CA SER A 312 -0.26 -0.85 -4.27
C SER A 312 0.91 -0.93 -3.30
N ASP A 313 0.96 -1.99 -2.50
CA ASP A 313 2.02 -2.17 -1.50
C ASP A 313 3.34 -2.73 -2.07
N ASN A 314 3.32 -3.34 -3.24
CA ASN A 314 4.47 -3.76 -4.04
C ASN A 314 4.05 -4.10 -5.48
N GLY A 315 5.01 -4.47 -6.32
CA GLY A 315 4.74 -4.94 -7.67
C GLY A 315 4.05 -6.30 -7.72
N PRO A 316 3.69 -6.80 -8.94
CA PRO A 316 2.84 -7.97 -9.13
C PRO A 316 3.52 -9.26 -8.71
N GLU A 317 2.73 -10.23 -8.24
CA GLU A 317 3.23 -11.55 -7.81
C GLU A 317 3.83 -12.34 -8.97
N THR A 318 4.95 -12.98 -8.71
CA THR A 318 5.74 -13.75 -9.69
C THR A 318 4.90 -14.78 -10.45
N THR A 319 4.08 -15.56 -9.74
CA THR A 319 3.23 -16.60 -10.36
C THR A 319 2.21 -15.99 -11.30
N SER A 320 1.59 -14.87 -10.92
CA SER A 320 0.61 -14.20 -11.79
C SER A 320 1.29 -13.63 -13.04
N VAL A 321 2.44 -12.99 -12.92
CA VAL A 321 3.17 -12.45 -14.08
C VAL A 321 3.53 -13.55 -15.07
N ILE A 322 4.09 -14.67 -14.57
CA ILE A 322 4.49 -15.80 -15.45
C ILE A 322 3.30 -16.35 -16.23
N HIS A 323 2.21 -16.69 -15.54
CA HIS A 323 1.05 -17.28 -16.19
C HIS A 323 0.29 -16.28 -17.06
N MET A 324 0.12 -15.04 -16.63
CA MET A 324 -0.59 -14.05 -17.45
C MET A 324 0.17 -13.70 -18.73
N ARG A 325 1.50 -13.64 -18.70
CA ARG A 325 2.32 -13.48 -19.91
C ARG A 325 2.18 -14.69 -20.85
N ALA A 326 2.23 -15.89 -20.32
CA ALA A 326 2.17 -17.10 -21.13
C ALA A 326 0.77 -17.38 -21.71
N ASP A 327 -0.27 -17.20 -20.91
CA ASP A 327 -1.61 -17.69 -21.21
C ASP A 327 -2.53 -16.58 -21.79
N HIS A 328 -2.21 -15.30 -21.54
CA HIS A 328 -3.11 -14.19 -21.83
C HIS A 328 -2.47 -12.98 -22.52
N ASP A 329 -1.16 -13.03 -22.83
CA ASP A 329 -0.41 -11.88 -23.39
C ASP A 329 -0.61 -10.61 -22.55
N HIS A 330 -0.69 -10.76 -21.23
CA HIS A 330 -0.80 -9.67 -20.27
C HIS A 330 0.41 -9.64 -19.35
N ASP A 331 0.93 -8.44 -19.08
CA ASP A 331 2.11 -8.24 -18.25
C ASP A 331 1.86 -7.17 -17.19
N GLY A 332 1.60 -7.62 -15.96
CA GLY A 332 1.36 -6.72 -14.81
C GLY A 332 2.58 -5.90 -14.40
N ALA A 333 3.80 -6.32 -14.76
CA ALA A 333 5.01 -5.54 -14.47
C ALA A 333 5.36 -4.50 -15.54
N ARG A 334 4.76 -4.60 -16.75
CA ARG A 334 5.07 -3.72 -17.88
C ARG A 334 4.97 -2.23 -17.55
N PRO A 335 5.90 -1.38 -18.07
CA PRO A 335 7.03 -1.70 -18.95
C PRO A 335 8.31 -2.11 -18.20
N TRP A 336 8.23 -2.30 -16.89
CA TRP A 336 9.37 -2.44 -16.00
C TRP A 336 9.87 -3.90 -15.91
N ARG A 337 11.16 -4.05 -15.64
CA ARG A 337 11.75 -5.35 -15.30
C ARG A 337 11.47 -5.72 -13.85
N GLY A 338 11.38 -7.02 -13.56
CA GLY A 338 11.17 -7.53 -12.20
C GLY A 338 9.71 -7.61 -11.81
N MET A 339 9.47 -8.07 -10.61
CA MET A 339 8.16 -8.31 -10.01
C MET A 339 8.32 -8.38 -8.49
N LYS A 340 7.26 -8.58 -7.74
CA LYS A 340 7.29 -8.73 -6.28
C LYS A 340 8.54 -9.49 -5.80
N ARG A 341 9.20 -9.02 -4.79
CA ARG A 341 10.48 -9.43 -4.19
C ARG A 341 11.72 -8.85 -4.88
N ASP A 342 11.66 -8.47 -6.17
CA ASP A 342 12.81 -7.94 -6.91
C ASP A 342 13.03 -6.45 -6.64
N ASP A 343 14.28 -6.04 -6.53
CA ASP A 343 14.69 -4.63 -6.40
C ASP A 343 14.77 -3.90 -7.76
N TRP A 344 14.44 -4.59 -8.85
CA TRP A 344 14.20 -3.96 -10.15
C TRP A 344 12.87 -3.20 -10.14
N GLU A 345 12.72 -2.22 -11.03
CA GLU A 345 11.58 -1.28 -11.02
C GLU A 345 10.22 -1.98 -10.90
N GLY A 346 9.98 -3.08 -11.62
CA GLY A 346 8.72 -3.82 -11.57
C GLY A 346 8.36 -4.41 -10.20
N GLY A 347 9.33 -4.55 -9.30
CA GLY A 347 9.06 -5.05 -7.94
C GLY A 347 8.51 -4.01 -6.97
N HIS A 348 8.70 -2.73 -7.26
CA HIS A 348 8.36 -1.64 -6.34
C HIS A 348 7.77 -0.39 -7.01
N ARG A 349 7.83 -0.25 -8.34
CA ARG A 349 7.14 0.82 -9.05
C ARG A 349 5.68 0.48 -9.18
N VAL A 350 4.81 1.28 -8.55
CA VAL A 350 3.40 0.96 -8.34
C VAL A 350 2.49 2.04 -8.91
N PRO A 351 1.23 1.72 -9.27
CA PRO A 351 0.24 2.75 -9.54
C PRO A 351 0.07 3.68 -8.33
N PHE A 352 0.04 4.98 -8.57
CA PHE A 352 -0.22 5.98 -7.53
C PHE A 352 -1.08 7.10 -8.11
N LEU A 353 -2.31 7.17 -7.63
CA LEU A 353 -3.30 8.14 -8.06
C LEU A 353 -3.79 8.95 -6.87
N VAL A 354 -3.92 10.26 -7.04
CA VAL A 354 -4.48 11.15 -6.02
C VAL A 354 -5.59 12.01 -6.61
N ARG A 355 -6.71 12.11 -5.91
CA ARG A 355 -7.84 12.95 -6.28
C ARG A 355 -8.27 13.79 -5.08
N TRP A 356 -8.32 15.10 -5.28
CA TRP A 356 -8.89 16.04 -4.31
C TRP A 356 -9.51 17.21 -5.07
N PRO A 357 -10.83 17.21 -5.29
CA PRO A 357 -11.52 18.21 -6.08
C PRO A 357 -11.23 19.64 -5.59
N GLY A 358 -10.99 20.54 -6.54
CA GLY A 358 -10.67 21.95 -6.25
C GLY A 358 -9.28 22.20 -5.64
N LYS A 359 -8.48 21.16 -5.39
CA LYS A 359 -7.10 21.25 -4.89
C LYS A 359 -6.08 20.61 -5.83
N ILE A 360 -6.41 19.45 -6.38
CA ILE A 360 -5.59 18.76 -7.37
C ILE A 360 -6.25 18.93 -8.73
N LYS A 361 -5.47 19.38 -9.72
CA LYS A 361 -5.98 19.61 -11.07
C LYS A 361 -6.27 18.26 -11.73
N PRO A 362 -7.50 18.01 -12.21
CA PRO A 362 -7.86 16.76 -12.83
C PRO A 362 -7.14 16.51 -14.14
N GLY A 363 -6.88 15.22 -14.44
CA GLY A 363 -6.25 14.75 -15.67
C GLY A 363 -4.78 15.16 -15.81
N THR A 364 -4.10 15.49 -14.70
CA THR A 364 -2.67 15.84 -14.72
C THR A 364 -1.79 14.64 -14.40
N THR A 365 -0.53 14.73 -14.81
CA THR A 365 0.50 13.72 -14.55
C THR A 365 1.71 14.38 -13.90
N SER A 366 2.29 13.72 -12.90
CA SER A 366 3.55 14.12 -12.28
C SER A 366 4.58 13.00 -12.42
N ALA A 367 5.82 13.38 -12.81
CA ALA A 367 6.98 12.50 -12.85
C ALA A 367 7.89 12.70 -11.63
N GLN A 368 7.40 13.36 -10.58
CA GLN A 368 8.14 13.50 -9.33
C GLN A 368 8.38 12.13 -8.68
N LEU A 369 9.64 11.88 -8.33
CA LEU A 369 10.04 10.72 -7.58
C LEU A 369 9.32 10.70 -6.23
N THR A 370 8.50 9.69 -6.00
CA THR A 370 7.61 9.58 -4.84
C THR A 370 7.72 8.21 -4.20
N SER A 371 7.67 8.14 -2.89
CA SER A 371 7.56 6.88 -2.13
C SER A 371 6.28 6.87 -1.30
N LEU A 372 5.72 5.70 -1.02
CA LEU A 372 4.58 5.60 -0.11
C LEU A 372 4.92 6.08 1.32
N THR A 373 6.19 6.12 1.70
CA THR A 373 6.63 6.77 2.95
C THR A 373 6.23 8.25 2.99
N ASP A 374 6.13 8.92 1.84
CA ASP A 374 5.88 10.35 1.72
C ASP A 374 4.43 10.75 2.05
N VAL A 375 3.52 9.77 2.10
CA VAL A 375 2.11 10.02 2.46
C VAL A 375 2.00 10.68 3.83
N MET A 376 2.80 10.25 4.82
CA MET A 376 2.69 10.78 6.18
C MET A 376 3.07 12.27 6.25
N ALA A 377 4.19 12.71 5.68
CA ALA A 377 4.61 14.12 5.69
C ALA A 377 3.71 14.99 4.80
N THR A 378 3.22 14.44 3.69
CA THR A 378 2.28 15.14 2.80
C THR A 378 0.94 15.39 3.50
N VAL A 379 0.39 14.37 4.16
CA VAL A 379 -0.84 14.51 4.94
C VAL A 379 -0.63 15.47 6.12
N ALA A 380 0.51 15.41 6.82
CA ALA A 380 0.85 16.36 7.89
C ALA A 380 0.82 17.82 7.39
N ALA A 381 1.39 18.07 6.20
CA ALA A 381 1.35 19.39 5.56
C ALA A 381 -0.08 19.83 5.20
N ILE A 382 -0.90 18.92 4.65
CA ILE A 382 -2.31 19.19 4.30
C ILE A 382 -3.12 19.61 5.53
N ILE A 383 -2.95 18.90 6.65
CA ILE A 383 -3.68 19.19 7.90
C ILE A 383 -2.98 20.25 8.77
N ARG A 384 -1.86 20.81 8.30
CA ARG A 384 -1.04 21.83 8.98
C ARG A 384 -0.57 21.41 10.36
N THR A 385 -0.06 20.18 10.44
CA THR A 385 0.52 19.60 11.66
C THR A 385 2.02 19.41 11.46
N GLU A 386 2.80 19.78 12.47
CA GLU A 386 4.24 19.54 12.48
C GLU A 386 4.54 18.09 12.86
N LEU A 387 5.49 17.48 12.18
CA LEU A 387 5.99 16.16 12.52
C LEU A 387 7.16 16.28 13.49
N PRO A 388 7.14 15.54 14.60
CA PRO A 388 8.30 15.44 15.48
C PRO A 388 9.57 15.01 14.71
N GLU A 389 10.74 15.39 15.21
CA GLU A 389 12.00 15.03 14.55
C GLU A 389 12.26 13.51 14.55
N ASP A 390 11.81 12.82 15.57
CA ASP A 390 11.91 11.37 15.74
C ASP A 390 10.74 10.58 15.12
N ALA A 391 10.00 11.21 14.21
CA ALA A 391 8.90 10.58 13.47
C ALA A 391 9.02 10.83 11.97
N ALA A 392 8.50 9.93 11.15
CA ALA A 392 8.46 10.02 9.69
C ALA A 392 9.83 10.32 9.07
N GLU A 393 10.88 9.65 9.54
CA GLU A 393 12.29 9.92 9.25
C GLU A 393 12.64 9.81 7.76
N ASP A 394 11.82 9.09 6.98
CA ASP A 394 12.04 8.88 5.54
C ASP A 394 10.95 9.52 4.67
N SER A 395 10.09 10.33 5.28
CA SER A 395 8.90 10.91 4.63
C SER A 395 9.16 12.34 4.17
N PHE A 396 8.96 12.60 2.90
CA PHE A 396 9.05 13.94 2.29
C PHE A 396 7.66 14.50 2.01
N ASN A 397 7.50 15.81 2.13
CA ASN A 397 6.23 16.48 1.82
C ASN A 397 6.07 16.65 0.31
N MET A 398 5.23 15.84 -0.31
CA MET A 398 4.92 15.88 -1.74
C MET A 398 3.75 16.81 -2.10
N LEU A 399 3.22 17.59 -1.15
CA LEU A 399 2.10 18.50 -1.42
C LEU A 399 2.36 19.49 -2.58
N PRO A 400 3.58 20.06 -2.76
CA PRO A 400 3.86 20.87 -3.94
C PRO A 400 3.64 20.11 -5.25
N ALA A 401 4.11 18.86 -5.37
CA ALA A 401 3.86 18.05 -6.56
C ALA A 401 2.35 17.77 -6.75
N TRP A 402 1.61 17.48 -5.67
CA TRP A 402 0.16 17.27 -5.75
C TRP A 402 -0.61 18.54 -6.15
N SER A 403 -0.04 19.72 -5.88
CA SER A 403 -0.59 21.02 -6.31
C SER A 403 -0.17 21.39 -7.74
N GLY A 404 0.66 20.60 -8.41
CA GLY A 404 1.19 20.89 -9.74
C GLY A 404 2.42 21.78 -9.75
N GLU A 405 3.08 21.95 -8.61
CA GLU A 405 4.32 22.69 -8.43
C GLU A 405 5.51 21.70 -8.47
N ASP A 406 5.79 21.14 -9.65
CA ASP A 406 6.72 20.01 -9.80
C ASP A 406 8.03 20.34 -10.53
N GLN A 407 8.40 21.63 -10.61
CA GLN A 407 9.56 22.12 -11.36
C GLN A 407 10.92 21.75 -10.73
N VAL A 408 10.94 21.43 -9.44
CA VAL A 408 12.16 21.08 -8.69
C VAL A 408 11.95 19.72 -8.03
N PRO A 409 12.95 18.81 -8.11
CA PRO A 409 12.85 17.52 -7.40
C PRO A 409 12.65 17.73 -5.89
N ILE A 410 11.53 17.23 -5.35
CA ILE A 410 11.21 17.34 -3.93
C ILE A 410 12.00 16.28 -3.15
N ARG A 411 12.01 15.05 -3.65
CA ARG A 411 12.76 13.94 -3.10
C ARG A 411 14.11 13.83 -3.83
N PRO A 412 15.26 14.02 -3.15
CA PRO A 412 16.57 14.03 -3.80
C PRO A 412 17.06 12.65 -4.22
N TYR A 413 16.54 11.60 -3.61
CA TYR A 413 16.88 10.20 -3.88
C TYR A 413 15.81 9.24 -3.36
N LEU A 414 15.85 8.01 -3.85
CA LEU A 414 15.00 6.92 -3.41
C LEU A 414 15.85 5.83 -2.75
N LEU A 415 15.43 5.37 -1.59
CA LEU A 415 15.87 4.13 -0.98
C LEU A 415 14.82 3.06 -1.24
N GLN A 416 15.26 1.86 -1.61
CA GLN A 416 14.41 0.71 -1.76
C GLN A 416 14.92 -0.47 -0.94
N GLN A 417 14.01 -1.35 -0.57
CA GLN A 417 14.28 -2.55 0.20
C GLN A 417 13.66 -3.76 -0.48
N ALA A 418 14.51 -4.67 -0.96
CA ALA A 418 14.03 -5.95 -1.48
C ALA A 418 13.79 -6.98 -0.37
N PHE A 419 13.44 -8.21 -0.76
CA PHE A 419 13.15 -9.33 0.14
C PHE A 419 14.39 -9.88 0.87
N GLY A 420 15.11 -9.10 1.54
CA GLY A 420 16.32 -9.44 2.30
C GLY A 420 16.56 -8.40 3.38
N GLY A 421 15.69 -7.40 3.44
CA GLY A 421 15.77 -6.32 4.41
C GLY A 421 17.01 -5.45 4.21
N ALA A 422 17.74 -5.19 5.28
CA ALA A 422 18.92 -4.32 5.26
C ALA A 422 20.11 -4.86 4.42
N ARG A 423 20.02 -6.10 3.91
CA ARG A 423 21.06 -6.71 3.06
C ARG A 423 20.78 -6.58 1.57
N THR A 424 19.60 -6.14 1.20
CA THR A 424 19.15 -6.01 -0.18
C THR A 424 18.50 -4.64 -0.37
N LEU A 425 19.34 -3.62 -0.38
CA LEU A 425 18.93 -2.24 -0.56
C LEU A 425 19.41 -1.71 -1.89
N SER A 426 18.63 -0.82 -2.48
CA SER A 426 19.08 0.00 -3.58
C SER A 426 18.95 1.50 -3.28
N PHE A 427 19.70 2.28 -4.03
CA PHE A 427 19.75 3.73 -3.93
C PHE A 427 19.67 4.33 -5.33
N ARG A 428 18.64 5.15 -5.56
CA ARG A 428 18.46 5.86 -6.83
C ARG A 428 18.60 7.37 -6.64
N ARG A 429 19.44 7.99 -7.47
CA ARG A 429 19.59 9.44 -7.55
C ARG A 429 19.57 9.88 -9.02
N GLY A 430 18.57 10.69 -9.37
CA GLY A 430 18.32 11.01 -10.76
C GLY A 430 18.08 9.76 -11.59
N PRO A 431 18.74 9.60 -12.75
CA PRO A 431 18.59 8.41 -13.58
C PRO A 431 19.36 7.19 -13.06
N TRP A 432 20.33 7.38 -12.16
CA TRP A 432 21.21 6.30 -11.71
C TRP A 432 20.63 5.54 -10.54
N LYS A 433 20.55 4.21 -10.70
CA LYS A 433 20.08 3.26 -9.69
C LYS A 433 21.18 2.24 -9.39
N PHE A 434 21.60 2.18 -8.14
CA PHE A 434 22.59 1.28 -7.61
C PHE A 434 21.92 0.23 -6.70
N LEU A 435 22.15 -1.05 -6.97
CA LEU A 435 21.75 -2.19 -6.14
C LEU A 435 22.98 -2.67 -5.37
N ASP A 436 22.97 -2.59 -4.03
CA ASP A 436 24.07 -3.04 -3.13
C ASP A 436 24.04 -4.56 -2.90
N HIS A 437 23.71 -5.32 -3.93
CA HIS A 437 23.62 -6.78 -3.93
C HIS A 437 23.62 -7.34 -5.36
N PRO A 438 23.98 -8.64 -5.54
CA PRO A 438 23.88 -9.29 -6.83
C PRO A 438 22.42 -9.65 -7.17
N GLY A 439 22.14 -9.73 -8.46
CA GLY A 439 20.85 -10.18 -8.99
C GLY A 439 19.68 -9.26 -8.63
N SER A 440 18.51 -9.85 -8.47
CA SER A 440 17.27 -9.11 -8.20
C SER A 440 17.05 -8.71 -6.74
N GLY A 441 17.83 -9.24 -5.80
CA GLY A 441 17.62 -9.06 -4.36
C GLY A 441 16.52 -9.91 -3.75
N GLY A 442 15.76 -10.66 -4.52
CA GLY A 442 14.60 -11.43 -4.03
C GLY A 442 14.37 -12.77 -4.71
N ASN A 443 13.86 -12.76 -5.92
CA ASN A 443 13.55 -13.99 -6.65
C ASN A 443 14.82 -14.75 -7.09
N ARG A 444 14.77 -16.07 -7.00
CA ARG A 444 15.84 -16.97 -7.47
C ARG A 444 15.53 -17.45 -8.88
N TYR A 445 15.92 -16.65 -9.86
CA TYR A 445 15.61 -16.86 -11.26
C TYR A 445 16.17 -18.17 -11.79
N GLU A 446 17.38 -18.54 -11.35
CA GLU A 446 18.08 -19.78 -11.74
C GLU A 446 17.38 -21.06 -11.29
N ASN A 447 16.55 -20.97 -10.26
CA ASN A 447 15.87 -22.13 -9.66
C ASN A 447 14.40 -22.27 -10.09
N ASN A 448 13.89 -21.34 -10.91
CA ASN A 448 12.49 -21.35 -11.34
C ASN A 448 12.41 -21.39 -12.88
N PRO A 449 11.95 -22.51 -13.49
CA PRO A 449 11.85 -22.62 -14.96
C PRO A 449 10.99 -21.50 -15.59
N GLY A 450 9.94 -21.02 -14.92
CA GLY A 450 9.08 -19.94 -15.40
C GLY A 450 9.76 -18.56 -15.39
N LEU A 451 10.87 -18.41 -14.65
CA LEU A 451 11.66 -17.18 -14.59
C LEU A 451 12.89 -17.22 -15.52
N GLN A 452 13.29 -18.40 -16.00
CA GLN A 452 14.47 -18.54 -16.86
C GLN A 452 14.50 -17.58 -18.06
N PRO A 453 13.36 -17.31 -18.76
CA PRO A 453 13.35 -16.36 -19.88
C PRO A 453 13.69 -14.91 -19.49
N PHE A 454 13.66 -14.56 -18.20
CA PHE A 454 13.94 -13.21 -17.69
C PHE A 454 15.34 -13.06 -17.10
N ILE A 455 16.14 -14.13 -17.10
CA ILE A 455 17.54 -14.09 -16.64
C ILE A 455 18.37 -13.27 -17.63
N LEU A 456 19.12 -12.31 -17.09
CA LEU A 456 20.20 -11.67 -17.80
C LEU A 456 21.53 -12.16 -17.22
N PRO A 457 22.53 -12.51 -18.08
CA PRO A 457 23.84 -12.88 -17.61
C PRO A 457 24.49 -11.75 -16.82
N ASP A 458 24.60 -11.91 -15.50
CA ASP A 458 25.25 -10.95 -14.64
C ASP A 458 25.86 -11.67 -13.43
N THR A 459 27.17 -11.56 -13.28
CA THR A 459 27.95 -12.16 -12.18
C THR A 459 28.56 -11.10 -11.28
N ALA A 460 28.24 -9.82 -11.49
CA ALA A 460 28.76 -8.73 -10.67
C ALA A 460 28.22 -8.80 -9.24
N PRO A 461 29.00 -8.38 -8.24
CA PRO A 461 28.58 -8.39 -6.83
C PRO A 461 27.50 -7.35 -6.51
N ALA A 462 27.29 -6.40 -7.41
CA ALA A 462 26.32 -5.32 -7.31
C ALA A 462 25.90 -4.88 -8.72
N ALA A 463 24.86 -4.05 -8.82
CA ALA A 463 24.41 -3.57 -10.14
C ALA A 463 24.27 -2.05 -10.16
N LEU A 464 24.52 -1.46 -11.34
CA LEU A 464 24.27 -0.07 -11.64
C LEU A 464 23.48 0.03 -12.94
N TYR A 465 22.38 0.76 -12.93
CA TYR A 465 21.54 1.02 -14.10
C TYR A 465 21.36 2.52 -14.33
N ASN A 466 21.18 2.89 -15.60
CA ASN A 466 20.74 4.23 -15.98
C ASN A 466 19.30 4.15 -16.50
N LEU A 467 18.33 4.49 -15.68
CA LEU A 467 16.90 4.33 -15.99
C LEU A 467 16.38 5.28 -17.08
N GLU A 468 17.15 6.33 -17.45
CA GLU A 468 16.80 7.22 -18.55
C GLU A 468 17.06 6.55 -19.91
N THR A 469 18.15 5.80 -20.02
CA THR A 469 18.57 5.13 -21.28
C THR A 469 18.21 3.66 -21.30
N ASP A 470 18.04 3.03 -20.14
CA ASP A 470 17.69 1.62 -19.94
C ASP A 470 16.65 1.43 -18.84
N PRO A 471 15.40 1.85 -19.09
CA PRO A 471 14.30 1.70 -18.10
C PRO A 471 13.97 0.23 -17.79
N GLY A 472 14.40 -0.70 -18.65
CA GLY A 472 14.24 -2.15 -18.45
C GLY A 472 15.36 -2.80 -17.64
N GLU A 473 16.33 -2.03 -17.15
CA GLU A 473 17.44 -2.52 -16.30
C GLU A 473 18.15 -3.74 -16.94
N THR A 474 18.40 -3.67 -18.28
CA THR A 474 18.91 -4.78 -19.07
C THR A 474 20.43 -4.87 -19.11
N LYS A 475 21.12 -3.76 -18.87
CA LYS A 475 22.58 -3.67 -18.92
C LYS A 475 23.15 -3.18 -17.59
N ASN A 476 23.86 -4.08 -16.88
CA ASN A 476 24.58 -3.68 -15.66
C ASN A 476 25.86 -2.88 -16.03
N LEU A 477 25.86 -1.61 -15.64
CA LEU A 477 26.95 -0.65 -15.87
C LEU A 477 27.98 -0.58 -14.73
N HIS A 478 27.88 -1.46 -13.73
CA HIS A 478 28.73 -1.47 -12.54
C HIS A 478 30.24 -1.42 -12.84
N ALA A 479 30.69 -2.16 -13.84
CA ALA A 479 32.10 -2.17 -14.22
C ALA A 479 32.52 -0.99 -15.12
N GLU A 480 31.55 -0.36 -15.79
CA GLU A 480 31.82 0.74 -16.72
C GLU A 480 31.89 2.10 -16.00
N HIS A 481 31.19 2.26 -14.84
CA HIS A 481 31.10 3.50 -14.07
C HIS A 481 31.43 3.32 -12.59
N PRO A 482 32.66 2.89 -12.23
CA PRO A 482 33.03 2.65 -10.84
C PRO A 482 32.96 3.90 -9.95
N GLU A 483 33.13 5.09 -10.53
CA GLU A 483 33.01 6.36 -9.83
C GLU A 483 31.56 6.63 -9.36
N ILE A 484 30.57 6.32 -10.20
CA ILE A 484 29.14 6.48 -9.85
C ILE A 484 28.76 5.42 -8.79
N VAL A 485 29.23 4.19 -8.95
CA VAL A 485 29.04 3.14 -7.93
C VAL A 485 29.57 3.57 -6.58
N ALA A 486 30.79 4.12 -6.52
CA ALA A 486 31.40 4.58 -5.28
C ALA A 486 30.60 5.73 -4.63
N GLU A 487 30.12 6.69 -5.46
CA GLU A 487 29.31 7.82 -5.00
C GLU A 487 27.98 7.31 -4.40
N LEU A 488 27.21 6.51 -5.16
CA LEU A 488 25.89 6.06 -4.72
C LEU A 488 25.97 5.12 -3.51
N LYS A 489 27.01 4.28 -3.46
CA LYS A 489 27.27 3.44 -2.28
C LYS A 489 27.59 4.27 -1.04
N ALA A 490 28.39 5.30 -1.17
CA ALA A 490 28.69 6.20 -0.05
C ALA A 490 27.42 6.92 0.47
N LEU A 491 26.54 7.36 -0.43
CA LEU A 491 25.26 7.98 -0.07
C LEU A 491 24.30 6.97 0.59
N LEU A 492 24.26 5.74 0.12
CA LEU A 492 23.49 4.66 0.74
C LEU A 492 23.99 4.39 2.17
N ASP A 493 25.31 4.24 2.34
CA ASP A 493 25.92 3.99 3.64
C ASP A 493 25.70 5.16 4.61
N GLN A 494 25.79 6.40 4.13
CA GLN A 494 25.45 7.59 4.89
C GLN A 494 23.98 7.59 5.33
N SER A 495 23.05 7.24 4.43
CA SER A 495 21.63 7.17 4.74
C SER A 495 21.28 6.07 5.75
N LYS A 496 22.01 4.93 5.69
CA LYS A 496 21.93 3.87 6.72
C LYS A 496 22.38 4.39 8.08
N ALA A 497 23.55 5.06 8.13
CA ALA A 497 24.16 5.54 9.37
C ALA A 497 23.38 6.70 10.02
N SER A 498 22.78 7.58 9.23
CA SER A 498 22.00 8.74 9.73
C SER A 498 20.68 8.35 10.40
N GLY A 499 20.18 7.13 10.16
CA GLY A 499 18.88 6.66 10.66
C GLY A 499 17.68 7.32 9.97
N ARG A 500 17.89 8.18 8.96
CA ARG A 500 16.85 8.94 8.28
C ARG A 500 17.23 9.36 6.88
N SER A 501 16.23 9.66 6.05
CA SER A 501 16.38 10.27 4.72
C SER A 501 15.94 11.73 4.70
N ARG A 502 14.90 12.06 5.45
CA ARG A 502 14.39 13.43 5.57
C ARG A 502 15.40 14.30 6.35
N PRO A 503 15.77 15.49 5.85
CA PRO A 503 16.58 16.44 6.61
C PRO A 503 15.92 16.80 7.95
N THR A 504 16.73 17.11 8.98
CA THR A 504 16.22 17.73 10.20
C THR A 504 15.85 19.18 9.92
N SER A 505 14.74 19.65 10.49
CA SER A 505 14.49 21.09 10.56
C SER A 505 15.61 21.72 11.40
N ARG A 506 16.41 22.57 10.79
CA ARG A 506 17.42 23.40 11.51
C ARG A 506 16.75 24.65 12.03
#